data_4b72cd3e114a2e83a76ba11c68cf2474
#
_entry.id   4b72cd3e114a2e83a76ba11c68cf2474
#
_cell.length_a   1.000
_cell.length_b   1.000
_cell.length_c   1.000
_cell.angle_alpha   90.00
_cell.angle_beta   90.00
_cell.angle_gamma   90.00
#
_symmetry.space_group_name_H-M   'P 1'
#
loop_
_entity.id
_entity.type
_entity.pdbx_description
1 polymer ?
#
loop_
_entity_poly.entity_id
_entity_poly.type
_entity_poly.pdbx_seq_one_letter_code
_entity_poly.pdbx_strand_id
1 'polypeptide(L)'
;MSKIEILAPVGNKEMLRAAVFSGADAVYLGFSGFNARTSADNFNADTLKDAVAFCHARGVAVHVALNTTVYGGELPALEQAIRAVVASGADAVICQDLAVATLIGKIAPQLPRHGSTQMSVHSLQGALELKELGFTRVVLARELSMPEVEYITKHCGIETECFVHGALCMCVSGQCYMSAFLGGRSGNRGSCAGPCRLPFEANALPEGKPGRLHHLSLKDNSVIDKLDKLQTLGVASAKIEGRLRTPEYVAAAVSACLAGREGRAYDRDLLKNAFSRSGFTSGYLDGKIDGTMFGVRSEADAEQTKKTLPMLRELYRRERSRVPVKMKLEIEEGGEKLTVTDADGSKAFAYGDAEPQPARTDPTESLHRSLAKTGGTPFAVEDQDITVEMDGGTWFIPGGAVN
;
A
#
# COMPACT_ATOMS: atom_id res chain seq x y z
N MET A 1 1.40 -18.87 -10.25
CA MET A 1 0.57 -17.66 -10.12
C MET A 1 1.39 -16.60 -9.41
N SER A 2 1.37 -15.33 -9.88
CA SER A 2 2.00 -14.23 -9.15
C SER A 2 1.31 -14.02 -7.80
N LYS A 3 2.06 -13.59 -6.78
CA LYS A 3 1.47 -13.23 -5.49
C LYS A 3 0.59 -11.98 -5.67
N ILE A 4 -0.58 -11.94 -5.02
CA ILE A 4 -1.40 -10.72 -4.97
C ILE A 4 -0.64 -9.60 -4.26
N GLU A 5 -0.55 -8.45 -4.87
CA GLU A 5 0.10 -7.25 -4.33
C GLU A 5 -0.65 -6.72 -3.10
N ILE A 6 0.04 -6.42 -2.01
CA ILE A 6 -0.53 -5.71 -0.86
C ILE A 6 -0.27 -4.22 -1.02
N LEU A 7 -1.32 -3.46 -1.39
CA LEU A 7 -1.26 -2.04 -1.67
C LEU A 7 -1.72 -1.21 -0.46
N ALA A 8 -0.76 -0.53 0.18
CA ALA A 8 -0.97 0.19 1.42
C ALA A 8 -1.27 1.68 1.23
N PRO A 9 -2.15 2.28 2.06
CA PRO A 9 -2.46 3.71 2.01
C PRO A 9 -1.37 4.54 2.69
N VAL A 10 -1.00 5.66 2.06
CA VAL A 10 -0.04 6.62 2.62
C VAL A 10 -0.60 8.03 2.53
N GLY A 11 -0.74 8.69 3.70
CA GLY A 11 -1.17 10.06 3.83
C GLY A 11 -0.05 11.03 4.22
N ASN A 12 1.06 10.51 4.77
CA ASN A 12 2.24 11.27 5.19
C ASN A 12 3.49 10.39 5.27
N LYS A 13 4.65 10.99 5.59
CA LYS A 13 5.95 10.27 5.67
C LYS A 13 5.99 9.17 6.73
N GLU A 14 5.33 9.36 7.86
CA GLU A 14 5.30 8.35 8.92
C GLU A 14 4.47 7.12 8.52
N MET A 15 3.32 7.35 7.87
CA MET A 15 2.53 6.27 7.27
C MET A 15 3.30 5.54 6.16
N LEU A 16 4.10 6.26 5.36
CA LEU A 16 4.98 5.67 4.34
C LEU A 16 5.95 4.68 4.98
N ARG A 17 6.66 5.13 6.03
CA ARG A 17 7.57 4.26 6.79
C ARG A 17 6.84 3.06 7.37
N ALA A 18 5.68 3.25 7.99
CA ALA A 18 4.90 2.17 8.58
C ALA A 18 4.47 1.14 7.53
N ALA A 19 4.00 1.57 6.35
CA ALA A 19 3.61 0.68 5.26
C ALA A 19 4.80 -0.17 4.76
N VAL A 20 5.92 0.48 4.46
CA VAL A 20 7.12 -0.16 3.91
C VAL A 20 7.76 -1.11 4.93
N PHE A 21 7.93 -0.68 6.18
CA PHE A 21 8.57 -1.49 7.24
C PHE A 21 7.70 -2.67 7.67
N SER A 22 6.37 -2.56 7.52
CA SER A 22 5.45 -3.69 7.75
C SER A 22 5.42 -4.68 6.58
N GLY A 23 5.99 -4.32 5.42
CA GLY A 23 6.18 -5.21 4.27
C GLY A 23 5.15 -5.07 3.15
N ALA A 24 4.54 -3.89 2.95
CA ALA A 24 3.71 -3.63 1.78
C ALA A 24 4.50 -3.84 0.48
N ASP A 25 3.87 -4.38 -0.55
CA ASP A 25 4.50 -4.56 -1.87
C ASP A 25 4.42 -3.27 -2.70
N ALA A 26 3.35 -2.49 -2.47
CA ALA A 26 3.16 -1.18 -3.08
C ALA A 26 2.50 -0.23 -2.10
N VAL A 27 2.67 1.07 -2.34
CA VAL A 27 1.98 2.12 -1.60
C VAL A 27 1.20 3.02 -2.56
N TYR A 28 0.06 3.55 -2.11
CA TYR A 28 -0.61 4.62 -2.86
C TYR A 28 -0.73 5.89 -2.02
N LEU A 29 -0.39 6.99 -2.63
CA LEU A 29 -0.32 8.31 -2.01
C LEU A 29 -0.96 9.37 -2.91
N GLY A 30 -1.33 10.52 -2.35
CA GLY A 30 -1.94 11.61 -3.07
C GLY A 30 -0.94 12.67 -3.49
N PHE A 31 -1.01 13.14 -4.74
CA PHE A 31 -0.34 14.35 -5.15
C PHE A 31 -1.18 15.58 -4.73
N SER A 32 -0.52 16.62 -4.28
CA SER A 32 -1.19 17.85 -3.81
C SER A 32 -2.08 18.46 -4.89
N GLY A 33 -3.31 18.83 -4.54
CA GLY A 33 -4.26 19.51 -5.42
C GLY A 33 -5.24 18.60 -6.17
N PHE A 34 -4.86 17.38 -6.57
CA PHE A 34 -5.64 16.55 -7.50
C PHE A 34 -6.02 15.18 -6.95
N ASN A 35 -6.17 15.02 -5.63
CA ASN A 35 -6.51 13.72 -5.06
C ASN A 35 -7.73 13.72 -4.13
N ALA A 36 -8.38 12.58 -3.99
CA ALA A 36 -9.63 12.40 -3.24
C ALA A 36 -9.48 12.48 -1.69
N ARG A 37 -8.34 12.89 -1.16
CA ARG A 37 -8.07 13.10 0.27
C ARG A 37 -7.29 14.39 0.46
N THR A 38 -7.93 15.53 0.17
CA THR A 38 -7.30 16.86 0.27
C THR A 38 -6.85 17.24 1.68
N SER A 39 -7.46 16.64 2.70
CA SER A 39 -7.08 16.84 4.11
C SER A 39 -5.93 15.97 4.62
N ALA A 40 -5.36 15.08 3.81
CA ALA A 40 -4.08 14.45 4.11
C ALA A 40 -2.94 15.43 3.82
N ASP A 41 -1.75 15.19 4.39
CA ASP A 41 -0.58 16.06 4.16
C ASP A 41 -0.18 16.06 2.68
N ASN A 42 -0.42 14.93 1.98
CA ASN A 42 -0.11 14.72 0.57
C ASN A 42 1.35 15.00 0.20
N PHE A 43 1.71 14.75 -1.06
CA PHE A 43 3.08 14.88 -1.55
C PHE A 43 3.12 15.92 -2.66
N ASN A 44 4.08 16.83 -2.62
CA ASN A 44 4.45 17.74 -3.70
C ASN A 44 5.57 17.12 -4.56
N ALA A 45 6.08 17.85 -5.56
CA ALA A 45 7.10 17.34 -6.48
C ALA A 45 8.35 16.84 -5.76
N ASP A 46 8.87 17.58 -4.77
CA ASP A 46 10.11 17.25 -4.07
C ASP A 46 9.90 16.06 -3.12
N THR A 47 8.88 16.12 -2.28
CA THR A 47 8.58 15.07 -1.30
C THR A 47 8.12 13.78 -1.96
N LEU A 48 7.53 13.84 -3.17
CA LEU A 48 7.19 12.66 -3.96
C LEU A 48 8.44 11.95 -4.47
N LYS A 49 9.41 12.70 -5.00
CA LYS A 49 10.68 12.14 -5.46
C LYS A 49 11.40 11.38 -4.34
N ASP A 50 11.48 11.98 -3.16
CA ASP A 50 12.07 11.34 -1.98
C ASP A 50 11.31 10.06 -1.58
N ALA A 51 9.96 10.11 -1.61
CA ALA A 51 9.13 8.97 -1.27
C ALA A 51 9.30 7.82 -2.26
N VAL A 52 9.38 8.11 -3.57
CA VAL A 52 9.63 7.11 -4.61
C VAL A 52 11.01 6.47 -4.42
N ALA A 53 12.07 7.27 -4.24
CA ALA A 53 13.42 6.77 -4.00
C ALA A 53 13.49 5.89 -2.73
N PHE A 54 12.82 6.31 -1.64
CA PHE A 54 12.73 5.53 -0.41
C PHE A 54 12.05 4.17 -0.62
N CYS A 55 10.95 4.13 -1.39
CA CYS A 55 10.21 2.92 -1.69
C CYS A 55 11.00 1.99 -2.63
N HIS A 56 11.54 2.52 -3.72
CA HIS A 56 12.26 1.74 -4.73
C HIS A 56 13.51 1.08 -4.14
N ALA A 57 14.27 1.79 -3.29
CA ALA A 57 15.40 1.20 -2.56
C ALA A 57 15.02 0.01 -1.68
N ARG A 58 13.71 -0.23 -1.47
CA ARG A 58 13.13 -1.30 -0.66
C ARG A 58 12.25 -2.27 -1.46
N GLY A 59 12.29 -2.18 -2.79
CA GLY A 59 11.49 -3.01 -3.68
C GLY A 59 9.98 -2.79 -3.51
N VAL A 60 9.55 -1.56 -3.21
CA VAL A 60 8.14 -1.17 -3.03
C VAL A 60 7.72 -0.23 -4.13
N ALA A 61 6.66 -0.58 -4.86
CA ALA A 61 6.10 0.27 -5.91
C ALA A 61 5.30 1.45 -5.35
N VAL A 62 5.21 2.55 -6.13
CA VAL A 62 4.50 3.78 -5.75
C VAL A 62 3.43 4.14 -6.77
N HIS A 63 2.16 4.11 -6.36
CA HIS A 63 1.03 4.51 -7.17
C HIS A 63 0.52 5.89 -6.73
N VAL A 64 0.55 6.87 -7.64
CA VAL A 64 0.16 8.25 -7.32
C VAL A 64 -1.31 8.49 -7.65
N ALA A 65 -2.09 8.96 -6.67
CA ALA A 65 -3.48 9.30 -6.87
C ALA A 65 -3.63 10.73 -7.42
N LEU A 66 -4.10 10.83 -8.67
CA LEU A 66 -4.64 12.02 -9.33
C LEU A 66 -6.13 11.76 -9.63
N ASN A 67 -6.89 11.46 -8.59
CA ASN A 67 -8.21 10.84 -8.70
C ASN A 67 -9.37 11.74 -8.26
N THR A 68 -9.28 13.03 -8.57
CA THR A 68 -10.40 13.97 -8.52
C THR A 68 -10.95 14.25 -9.92
N THR A 69 -12.19 14.70 -10.01
CA THR A 69 -12.70 15.36 -11.22
C THR A 69 -12.00 16.69 -11.43
N VAL A 70 -11.82 17.13 -12.68
CA VAL A 70 -11.04 18.32 -13.05
C VAL A 70 -11.89 19.32 -13.83
N TYR A 71 -11.72 20.60 -13.56
CA TYR A 71 -12.33 21.67 -14.34
C TYR A 71 -11.39 22.15 -15.45
N GLY A 72 -11.95 22.68 -16.56
CA GLY A 72 -11.15 23.15 -17.70
C GLY A 72 -10.06 24.17 -17.34
N GLY A 73 -10.32 25.07 -16.38
CA GLY A 73 -9.32 26.01 -15.90
C GLY A 73 -8.16 25.43 -15.10
N GLU A 74 -8.27 24.18 -14.65
CA GLU A 74 -7.24 23.48 -13.87
C GLU A 74 -6.27 22.67 -14.76
N LEU A 75 -6.56 22.53 -16.07
CA LEU A 75 -5.75 21.72 -16.99
C LEU A 75 -4.27 22.11 -17.03
N PRO A 76 -3.86 23.39 -17.03
CA PRO A 76 -2.44 23.75 -16.99
C PRO A 76 -1.74 23.29 -15.71
N ALA A 77 -2.39 23.41 -14.56
CA ALA A 77 -1.84 22.94 -13.28
C ALA A 77 -1.80 21.41 -13.20
N LEU A 78 -2.81 20.73 -13.77
CA LEU A 78 -2.82 19.28 -13.89
C LEU A 78 -1.67 18.77 -14.77
N GLU A 79 -1.37 19.43 -15.89
CA GLU A 79 -0.24 19.05 -16.74
C GLU A 79 1.09 19.13 -15.98
N GLN A 80 1.30 20.19 -15.21
CA GLN A 80 2.49 20.33 -14.35
C GLN A 80 2.55 19.21 -13.30
N ALA A 81 1.42 18.89 -12.67
CA ALA A 81 1.34 17.79 -11.70
C ALA A 81 1.71 16.44 -12.35
N ILE A 82 1.19 16.13 -13.54
CA ILE A 82 1.52 14.91 -14.28
C ILE A 82 3.03 14.86 -14.59
N ARG A 83 3.61 15.96 -15.08
CA ARG A 83 5.05 16.03 -15.36
C ARG A 83 5.89 15.80 -14.10
N ALA A 84 5.49 16.34 -12.95
CA ALA A 84 6.15 16.11 -11.67
C ALA A 84 6.06 14.64 -11.24
N VAL A 85 4.90 14.01 -11.41
CA VAL A 85 4.71 12.58 -11.13
C VAL A 85 5.60 11.72 -12.02
N VAL A 86 5.67 12.00 -13.32
CA VAL A 86 6.56 11.32 -14.25
C VAL A 86 8.03 11.48 -13.85
N ALA A 87 8.44 12.70 -13.53
CA ALA A 87 9.82 13.00 -13.12
C ALA A 87 10.22 12.37 -11.78
N SER A 88 9.25 12.02 -10.93
CA SER A 88 9.53 11.32 -9.68
C SER A 88 9.88 9.84 -9.87
N GLY A 89 9.57 9.25 -11.02
CA GLY A 89 9.73 7.82 -11.27
C GLY A 89 8.61 6.95 -10.67
N ALA A 90 7.43 7.50 -10.37
CA ALA A 90 6.29 6.73 -9.87
C ALA A 90 5.87 5.62 -10.85
N ASP A 91 5.43 4.47 -10.31
CA ASP A 91 5.16 3.25 -11.08
C ASP A 91 3.79 3.26 -11.75
N ALA A 92 2.81 3.99 -11.21
CA ALA A 92 1.48 4.12 -11.80
C ALA A 92 0.74 5.37 -11.32
N VAL A 93 -0.30 5.76 -12.06
CA VAL A 93 -1.25 6.80 -11.65
C VAL A 93 -2.65 6.21 -11.50
N ILE A 94 -3.28 6.51 -10.35
CA ILE A 94 -4.69 6.17 -10.10
C ILE A 94 -5.53 7.40 -10.44
N CYS A 95 -6.38 7.31 -11.45
CA CYS A 95 -7.23 8.44 -11.90
C CYS A 95 -8.69 8.02 -12.14
N GLN A 96 -9.61 8.99 -12.08
CA GLN A 96 -11.02 8.79 -12.41
C GLN A 96 -11.47 9.64 -13.59
N ASP A 97 -10.88 10.81 -13.77
CA ASP A 97 -11.27 11.74 -14.81
C ASP A 97 -10.60 11.38 -16.15
N LEU A 98 -11.39 11.32 -17.21
CA LEU A 98 -10.90 10.96 -18.55
C LEU A 98 -9.94 12.00 -19.12
N ALA A 99 -10.07 13.29 -18.73
CA ALA A 99 -9.09 14.31 -19.12
C ALA A 99 -7.73 14.02 -18.48
N VAL A 100 -7.69 13.58 -17.21
CA VAL A 100 -6.45 13.14 -16.54
C VAL A 100 -5.84 11.97 -17.29
N ALA A 101 -6.62 10.91 -17.57
CA ALA A 101 -6.15 9.74 -18.29
C ALA A 101 -5.63 10.07 -19.71
N THR A 102 -6.32 10.97 -20.42
CA THR A 102 -5.94 11.44 -21.74
C THR A 102 -4.60 12.22 -21.71
N LEU A 103 -4.46 13.14 -20.76
CA LEU A 103 -3.21 13.91 -20.61
C LEU A 103 -2.03 13.02 -20.25
N ILE A 104 -2.20 12.04 -19.34
CA ILE A 104 -1.14 11.07 -19.04
C ILE A 104 -0.77 10.30 -20.30
N GLY A 105 -1.73 9.81 -21.08
CA GLY A 105 -1.46 9.11 -22.34
C GLY A 105 -0.71 9.94 -23.39
N LYS A 106 -0.85 11.27 -23.35
CA LYS A 106 -0.09 12.19 -24.24
C LYS A 106 1.30 12.53 -23.72
N ILE A 107 1.46 12.71 -22.41
CA ILE A 107 2.71 13.17 -21.79
C ILE A 107 3.66 12.00 -21.52
N ALA A 108 3.13 10.88 -21.05
CA ALA A 108 3.89 9.70 -20.64
C ALA A 108 3.08 8.42 -20.96
N PRO A 109 2.98 8.03 -22.25
CA PRO A 109 2.18 6.88 -22.67
C PRO A 109 2.59 5.56 -22.01
N GLN A 110 3.84 5.46 -21.56
CA GLN A 110 4.40 4.30 -20.87
C GLN A 110 3.99 4.22 -19.39
N LEU A 111 3.51 5.32 -18.77
CA LEU A 111 3.11 5.33 -17.36
C LEU A 111 1.76 4.61 -17.19
N PRO A 112 1.70 3.51 -16.43
CA PRO A 112 0.49 2.76 -16.19
C PRO A 112 -0.64 3.62 -15.59
N ARG A 113 -1.85 3.46 -16.12
CA ARG A 113 -3.07 4.14 -15.65
C ARG A 113 -3.97 3.14 -14.96
N HIS A 114 -4.25 3.37 -13.69
CA HIS A 114 -5.16 2.55 -12.89
C HIS A 114 -6.50 3.28 -12.73
N GLY A 115 -7.58 2.65 -13.14
CA GLY A 115 -8.93 3.20 -12.99
C GLY A 115 -9.33 3.22 -11.52
N SER A 116 -9.60 4.41 -10.98
CA SER A 116 -10.00 4.58 -9.58
C SER A 116 -11.34 3.90 -9.27
N THR A 117 -11.54 3.45 -8.03
CA THR A 117 -12.87 3.01 -7.55
C THR A 117 -13.96 4.07 -7.75
N GLN A 118 -13.59 5.35 -7.87
CA GLN A 118 -14.53 6.46 -8.15
C GLN A 118 -15.09 6.43 -9.58
N MET A 119 -14.55 5.60 -10.47
CA MET A 119 -15.15 5.31 -11.78
C MET A 119 -16.32 4.33 -11.69
N SER A 120 -16.58 3.76 -10.51
CA SER A 120 -17.74 2.90 -10.23
C SER A 120 -17.83 1.66 -11.13
N VAL A 121 -16.70 1.03 -11.41
CA VAL A 121 -16.65 -0.16 -12.27
C VAL A 121 -17.17 -1.38 -11.52
N HIS A 122 -18.37 -1.82 -11.89
CA HIS A 122 -19.08 -2.95 -11.27
C HIS A 122 -19.58 -3.98 -12.31
N SER A 123 -19.10 -3.90 -13.55
CA SER A 123 -19.45 -4.82 -14.62
C SER A 123 -18.25 -5.13 -15.50
N LEU A 124 -18.30 -6.27 -16.18
CA LEU A 124 -17.31 -6.62 -17.19
C LEU A 124 -17.22 -5.56 -18.28
N GLN A 125 -18.38 -5.05 -18.75
CA GLN A 125 -18.39 -4.04 -19.81
C GLN A 125 -17.65 -2.77 -19.40
N GLY A 126 -17.86 -2.28 -18.15
CA GLY A 126 -17.12 -1.12 -17.63
C GLY A 126 -15.60 -1.35 -17.57
N ALA A 127 -15.16 -2.56 -17.23
CA ALA A 127 -13.74 -2.90 -17.23
C ALA A 127 -13.15 -2.97 -18.67
N LEU A 128 -13.91 -3.49 -19.63
CA LEU A 128 -13.52 -3.54 -21.04
C LEU A 128 -13.40 -2.13 -21.66
N GLU A 129 -14.34 -1.23 -21.35
CA GLU A 129 -14.25 0.18 -21.78
C GLU A 129 -12.98 0.86 -21.24
N LEU A 130 -12.63 0.61 -19.98
CA LEU A 130 -11.37 1.15 -19.44
C LEU A 130 -10.15 0.56 -20.14
N LYS A 131 -10.17 -0.70 -20.50
CA LYS A 131 -9.11 -1.32 -21.29
C LYS A 131 -8.93 -0.63 -22.64
N GLU A 132 -10.02 -0.38 -23.38
CA GLU A 132 -10.00 0.33 -24.67
C GLU A 132 -9.47 1.77 -24.52
N LEU A 133 -9.74 2.42 -23.37
CA LEU A 133 -9.19 3.73 -23.01
C LEU A 133 -7.73 3.68 -22.56
N GLY A 134 -7.11 2.49 -22.57
CA GLY A 134 -5.69 2.28 -22.27
C GLY A 134 -5.36 2.24 -20.78
N PHE A 135 -6.31 1.91 -19.92
CA PHE A 135 -6.01 1.57 -18.53
C PHE A 135 -5.43 0.15 -18.45
N THR A 136 -4.47 -0.03 -17.56
CA THR A 136 -3.80 -1.32 -17.34
C THR A 136 -4.35 -2.08 -16.12
N ARG A 137 -5.00 -1.36 -15.20
CA ARG A 137 -5.62 -1.91 -13.98
C ARG A 137 -6.92 -1.18 -13.69
N VAL A 138 -7.87 -1.87 -13.08
CA VAL A 138 -9.12 -1.29 -12.59
C VAL A 138 -9.35 -1.63 -11.12
N VAL A 139 -9.65 -0.61 -10.30
CA VAL A 139 -10.13 -0.81 -8.92
C VAL A 139 -11.62 -1.09 -8.97
N LEU A 140 -12.01 -2.31 -8.71
CA LEU A 140 -13.40 -2.73 -8.74
C LEU A 140 -14.23 -2.03 -7.65
N ALA A 141 -15.50 -1.80 -7.93
CA ALA A 141 -16.44 -1.28 -6.96
C ALA A 141 -16.55 -2.24 -5.76
N ARG A 142 -16.69 -1.68 -4.56
CA ARG A 142 -16.68 -2.47 -3.30
C ARG A 142 -17.94 -3.28 -3.08
N GLU A 143 -18.97 -2.96 -3.83
CA GLU A 143 -20.31 -3.56 -3.76
C GLU A 143 -20.40 -4.93 -4.44
N LEU A 144 -19.36 -5.35 -5.13
CA LEU A 144 -19.31 -6.62 -5.85
C LEU A 144 -19.19 -7.82 -4.92
N SER A 145 -19.93 -8.86 -5.23
CA SER A 145 -19.79 -10.19 -4.64
C SER A 145 -18.60 -10.96 -5.22
N MET A 146 -18.15 -12.01 -4.51
CA MET A 146 -17.04 -12.84 -4.96
C MET A 146 -17.24 -13.44 -6.37
N PRO A 147 -18.43 -13.96 -6.75
CA PRO A 147 -18.66 -14.44 -8.12
C PRO A 147 -18.54 -13.35 -9.18
N GLU A 148 -18.98 -12.11 -8.88
CA GLU A 148 -18.88 -10.99 -9.81
C GLU A 148 -17.42 -10.55 -9.99
N VAL A 149 -16.66 -10.47 -8.89
CA VAL A 149 -15.21 -10.21 -8.92
C VAL A 149 -14.50 -11.26 -9.77
N GLU A 150 -14.82 -12.55 -9.57
CA GLU A 150 -14.26 -13.66 -10.35
C GLU A 150 -14.56 -13.51 -11.83
N TYR A 151 -15.82 -13.24 -12.17
CA TYR A 151 -16.25 -13.11 -13.55
C TYR A 151 -15.52 -11.96 -14.27
N ILE A 152 -15.47 -10.78 -13.64
CA ILE A 152 -14.79 -9.62 -14.24
C ILE A 152 -13.30 -9.90 -14.38
N THR A 153 -12.65 -10.40 -13.32
CA THR A 153 -11.19 -10.66 -13.30
C THR A 153 -10.78 -11.62 -14.41
N LYS A 154 -11.57 -12.68 -14.64
CA LYS A 154 -11.26 -13.69 -15.67
C LYS A 154 -11.46 -13.21 -17.11
N HIS A 155 -12.29 -12.19 -17.33
CA HIS A 155 -12.73 -11.83 -18.69
C HIS A 155 -12.34 -10.43 -19.14
N CYS A 156 -11.93 -9.52 -18.23
CA CYS A 156 -11.63 -8.12 -18.61
C CYS A 156 -10.28 -7.97 -19.34
N GLY A 157 -9.32 -8.87 -19.10
CA GLY A 157 -8.02 -8.86 -19.77
C GLY A 157 -7.12 -7.67 -19.40
N ILE A 158 -7.38 -7.01 -18.25
CA ILE A 158 -6.51 -6.09 -17.54
C ILE A 158 -6.45 -6.49 -16.07
N GLU A 159 -5.51 -5.93 -15.31
CA GLU A 159 -5.43 -6.23 -13.88
C GLU A 159 -6.64 -5.71 -13.11
N THR A 160 -7.08 -6.49 -12.13
CA THR A 160 -8.13 -6.08 -11.18
C THR A 160 -7.54 -5.87 -9.78
N GLU A 161 -8.06 -4.86 -9.10
CA GLU A 161 -7.69 -4.48 -7.75
C GLU A 161 -8.95 -4.43 -6.88
N CYS A 162 -8.91 -5.04 -5.69
CA CYS A 162 -10.03 -5.09 -4.76
C CYS A 162 -9.68 -4.46 -3.42
N PHE A 163 -10.60 -3.69 -2.82
CA PHE A 163 -10.47 -3.27 -1.43
C PHE A 163 -10.70 -4.45 -0.48
N VAL A 164 -9.69 -4.75 0.34
CA VAL A 164 -9.72 -5.89 1.26
C VAL A 164 -9.85 -5.50 2.72
N HIS A 165 -9.53 -4.26 3.08
CA HIS A 165 -9.65 -3.76 4.46
C HIS A 165 -9.90 -2.26 4.50
N GLY A 166 -10.70 -1.80 5.49
CA GLY A 166 -10.90 -0.41 5.85
C GLY A 166 -12.31 0.12 5.58
N ALA A 167 -12.46 1.43 5.57
CA ALA A 167 -13.77 2.08 5.56
C ALA A 167 -14.61 1.78 4.32
N LEU A 168 -15.89 1.42 4.53
CA LEU A 168 -16.91 1.35 3.48
C LEU A 168 -17.65 2.67 3.36
N CYS A 169 -18.04 3.04 2.13
CA CYS A 169 -19.02 4.07 1.86
C CYS A 169 -20.45 3.49 1.88
N MET A 170 -21.42 4.26 2.34
CA MET A 170 -22.83 3.87 2.27
C MET A 170 -23.36 3.94 0.85
N CYS A 171 -22.91 4.91 0.08
CA CYS A 171 -23.27 5.09 -1.32
C CYS A 171 -22.41 4.21 -2.23
N VAL A 172 -22.94 3.87 -3.39
CA VAL A 172 -22.19 3.21 -4.48
C VAL A 172 -20.88 3.96 -4.75
N SER A 173 -19.83 3.22 -4.99
CA SER A 173 -18.47 3.73 -5.19
C SER A 173 -18.44 4.86 -6.22
N GLY A 174 -17.89 6.03 -5.83
CA GLY A 174 -17.77 7.19 -6.70
C GLY A 174 -19.05 8.03 -6.93
N GLN A 175 -20.22 7.58 -6.52
CA GLN A 175 -21.52 8.20 -6.84
C GLN A 175 -22.13 9.00 -5.67
N CYS A 176 -21.36 9.35 -4.64
CA CYS A 176 -21.86 10.06 -3.47
C CYS A 176 -21.83 11.57 -3.65
N TYR A 177 -23.01 12.20 -3.70
CA TYR A 177 -23.18 13.65 -3.75
C TYR A 177 -23.67 14.25 -2.43
N MET A 178 -23.80 13.44 -1.35
CA MET A 178 -24.38 13.87 -0.09
C MET A 178 -23.65 15.07 0.54
N SER A 179 -22.32 15.07 0.54
CA SER A 179 -21.52 16.19 1.05
C SER A 179 -21.71 17.47 0.22
N ALA A 180 -21.88 17.35 -1.10
CA ALA A 180 -22.11 18.50 -1.96
C ALA A 180 -23.50 19.08 -1.72
N PHE A 181 -24.51 18.24 -1.59
CA PHE A 181 -25.88 18.66 -1.34
C PHE A 181 -26.06 19.32 0.04
N LEU A 182 -25.49 18.74 1.10
CA LEU A 182 -25.66 19.25 2.46
C LEU A 182 -24.75 20.43 2.82
N GLY A 183 -23.64 20.65 2.14
CA GLY A 183 -22.66 21.65 2.56
C GLY A 183 -21.72 22.14 1.46
N GLY A 184 -22.03 21.96 0.18
CA GLY A 184 -21.23 22.43 -0.94
C GLY A 184 -19.86 21.74 -1.10
N ARG A 185 -19.59 20.64 -0.37
CA ARG A 185 -18.31 19.92 -0.38
C ARG A 185 -18.40 18.66 -1.24
N SER A 186 -17.57 18.53 -2.26
CA SER A 186 -17.61 17.38 -3.15
C SER A 186 -16.67 16.26 -2.71
N GLY A 187 -17.20 15.04 -2.54
CA GLY A 187 -16.42 13.83 -2.32
C GLY A 187 -15.52 13.47 -3.51
N ASN A 188 -16.00 13.73 -4.74
CA ASN A 188 -15.25 13.51 -5.98
C ASN A 188 -14.14 14.56 -6.22
N ARG A 189 -14.16 15.63 -5.41
CA ARG A 189 -13.13 16.67 -5.38
C ARG A 189 -12.29 16.60 -4.08
N GLY A 190 -12.30 15.47 -3.39
CA GLY A 190 -11.49 15.22 -2.21
C GLY A 190 -11.98 15.83 -0.90
N SER A 191 -13.18 16.44 -0.88
CA SER A 191 -13.70 17.21 0.25
C SER A 191 -14.90 16.56 0.95
N CYS A 192 -14.98 15.22 0.97
CA CYS A 192 -16.05 14.51 1.66
C CYS A 192 -16.09 14.89 3.16
N ALA A 193 -17.26 15.35 3.64
CA ALA A 193 -17.48 15.67 5.05
C ALA A 193 -17.85 14.45 5.91
N GLY A 194 -18.04 13.26 5.30
CA GLY A 194 -18.46 12.05 6.01
C GLY A 194 -19.88 12.11 6.58
N PRO A 195 -20.88 12.71 5.92
CA PRO A 195 -22.22 12.89 6.51
C PRO A 195 -22.89 11.55 6.85
N CYS A 196 -22.59 10.47 6.13
CA CYS A 196 -23.09 9.13 6.45
C CYS A 196 -22.60 8.60 7.82
N ARG A 197 -21.69 9.30 8.48
CA ARG A 197 -21.18 8.96 9.83
C ARG A 197 -21.81 9.77 10.94
N LEU A 198 -22.68 10.70 10.60
CA LEU A 198 -23.41 11.54 11.57
C LEU A 198 -24.74 10.89 11.97
N PRO A 199 -25.28 11.25 13.13
CA PRO A 199 -26.61 10.79 13.52
C PRO A 199 -27.69 11.58 12.76
N PHE A 200 -28.69 10.86 12.26
CA PHE A 200 -29.88 11.38 11.60
C PHE A 200 -31.14 11.02 12.38
N GLU A 201 -32.14 11.89 12.36
CA GLU A 201 -33.46 11.58 12.85
C GLU A 201 -34.19 10.69 11.83
N ALA A 202 -34.74 9.58 12.30
CA ALA A 202 -35.62 8.73 11.51
C ALA A 202 -36.88 8.39 12.31
N ASN A 203 -38.05 8.77 11.78
CA ASN A 203 -39.33 8.58 12.45
C ASN A 203 -39.89 7.17 12.28
N ALA A 204 -39.62 6.54 11.13
CA ALA A 204 -40.02 5.18 10.82
C ALA A 204 -38.94 4.52 9.95
N LEU A 205 -38.63 3.25 10.25
CA LEU A 205 -37.74 2.41 9.46
C LEU A 205 -38.44 1.06 9.26
N PRO A 206 -38.33 0.43 8.07
CA PRO A 206 -38.84 -0.93 7.84
C PRO A 206 -38.25 -1.94 8.83
N GLU A 207 -36.94 -1.79 9.10
CA GLU A 207 -36.18 -2.55 10.08
C GLU A 207 -35.25 -1.58 10.83
N GLY A 208 -35.19 -1.71 12.16
CA GLY A 208 -34.31 -0.88 12.98
C GLY A 208 -35.04 -0.05 14.02
N LYS A 209 -34.31 0.79 14.75
CA LYS A 209 -34.83 1.63 15.82
C LYS A 209 -35.05 3.06 15.29
N PRO A 210 -36.24 3.66 15.48
CA PRO A 210 -36.47 5.07 15.18
C PRO A 210 -35.65 5.98 16.12
N GLY A 211 -35.59 7.25 15.78
CA GLY A 211 -34.88 8.28 16.54
C GLY A 211 -33.56 8.71 15.94
N ARG A 212 -32.82 9.57 16.67
CA ARG A 212 -31.56 10.15 16.22
C ARG A 212 -30.39 9.19 16.42
N LEU A 213 -30.08 8.39 15.41
CA LEU A 213 -29.03 7.38 15.41
C LEU A 213 -28.15 7.48 14.14
N HIS A 214 -27.06 6.72 14.13
CA HIS A 214 -26.13 6.66 12.97
C HIS A 214 -26.61 5.66 11.90
N HIS A 215 -27.80 5.92 11.34
CA HIS A 215 -28.52 5.02 10.44
C HIS A 215 -27.76 4.65 9.15
N LEU A 216 -26.77 5.45 8.74
CA LEU A 216 -26.01 5.25 7.50
C LEU A 216 -24.55 4.82 7.74
N SER A 217 -24.16 4.57 9.00
CA SER A 217 -22.78 4.22 9.31
C SER A 217 -22.54 2.72 9.16
N LEU A 218 -21.70 2.34 8.18
CA LEU A 218 -21.27 0.95 7.98
C LEU A 218 -20.04 0.63 8.86
N LYS A 219 -19.92 -0.65 9.25
CA LYS A 219 -18.67 -1.24 9.76
C LYS A 219 -17.56 -1.09 8.72
N ASP A 220 -16.34 -1.28 9.16
CA ASP A 220 -15.20 -1.33 8.23
C ASP A 220 -15.20 -2.69 7.50
N ASN A 221 -14.79 -2.68 6.22
CA ASN A 221 -14.59 -3.91 5.45
C ASN A 221 -13.41 -4.69 6.02
N SER A 222 -13.50 -6.02 6.06
CA SER A 222 -12.34 -6.88 6.18
C SER A 222 -12.62 -8.24 5.55
N VAL A 223 -11.91 -8.53 4.47
CA VAL A 223 -11.96 -9.79 3.73
C VAL A 223 -10.58 -10.45 3.65
N ILE A 224 -9.73 -10.12 4.65
CA ILE A 224 -8.35 -10.63 4.74
C ILE A 224 -8.34 -12.17 4.76
N ASP A 225 -9.31 -12.78 5.43
CA ASP A 225 -9.48 -14.24 5.50
C ASP A 225 -9.80 -14.89 4.12
N LYS A 226 -9.93 -14.09 3.06
CA LYS A 226 -10.25 -14.53 1.68
C LYS A 226 -9.19 -14.10 0.67
N LEU A 227 -8.04 -13.62 1.13
CA LEU A 227 -6.96 -13.16 0.25
C LEU A 227 -6.40 -14.28 -0.62
N ASP A 228 -6.26 -15.47 -0.08
CA ASP A 228 -5.87 -16.68 -0.80
C ASP A 228 -6.82 -16.99 -1.97
N LYS A 229 -8.12 -16.85 -1.73
CA LYS A 229 -9.14 -17.03 -2.76
C LYS A 229 -9.07 -15.93 -3.83
N LEU A 230 -8.97 -14.67 -3.43
CA LEU A 230 -8.82 -13.55 -4.39
C LEU A 230 -7.56 -13.73 -5.24
N GLN A 231 -6.45 -14.16 -4.64
CA GLN A 231 -5.20 -14.48 -5.34
C GLN A 231 -5.41 -15.63 -6.35
N THR A 232 -6.09 -16.68 -5.95
CA THR A 232 -6.38 -17.84 -6.82
C THR A 232 -7.27 -17.45 -7.99
N LEU A 233 -8.19 -16.50 -7.82
CA LEU A 233 -9.02 -15.95 -8.89
C LEU A 233 -8.25 -15.07 -9.88
N GLY A 234 -7.05 -14.64 -9.55
CA GLY A 234 -6.21 -13.79 -10.38
C GLY A 234 -6.33 -12.29 -10.10
N VAL A 235 -6.93 -11.89 -8.97
CA VAL A 235 -6.91 -10.48 -8.53
C VAL A 235 -5.46 -10.06 -8.31
N ALA A 236 -5.04 -8.99 -8.99
CA ALA A 236 -3.64 -8.55 -8.99
C ALA A 236 -3.26 -7.80 -7.71
N SER A 237 -4.19 -7.03 -7.12
CA SER A 237 -3.87 -6.15 -5.98
C SER A 237 -4.97 -6.15 -4.92
N ALA A 238 -4.53 -6.28 -3.67
CA ALA A 238 -5.31 -6.20 -2.44
C ALA A 238 -5.10 -4.83 -1.78
N LYS A 239 -6.07 -3.94 -1.94
CA LYS A 239 -5.98 -2.54 -1.50
C LYS A 239 -6.52 -2.34 -0.09
N ILE A 240 -5.73 -1.65 0.72
CA ILE A 240 -6.14 -1.20 2.06
C ILE A 240 -6.64 0.25 1.96
N GLU A 241 -7.86 0.55 2.42
CA GLU A 241 -8.36 1.93 2.55
C GLU A 241 -7.83 2.55 3.84
N GLY A 242 -7.31 3.81 3.79
CA GLY A 242 -6.86 4.42 5.03
C GLY A 242 -5.94 5.62 4.97
N ARG A 243 -5.85 6.42 3.89
CA ARG A 243 -4.95 7.60 3.80
C ARG A 243 -5.14 8.70 4.88
N LEU A 244 -6.27 8.68 5.57
CA LEU A 244 -6.56 9.55 6.73
C LEU A 244 -6.50 8.79 8.05
N ARG A 245 -5.82 7.66 8.11
CA ARG A 245 -5.59 6.86 9.31
C ARG A 245 -4.21 7.15 9.90
N THR A 246 -3.88 6.39 10.95
CA THR A 246 -2.59 6.51 11.64
C THR A 246 -1.56 5.50 11.10
N PRO A 247 -0.26 5.73 11.32
CA PRO A 247 0.79 4.76 10.95
C PRO A 247 0.56 3.37 11.57
N GLU A 248 0.09 3.33 12.82
CA GLU A 248 -0.19 2.09 13.54
C GLU A 248 -1.30 1.27 12.84
N TYR A 249 -2.34 1.95 12.35
CA TYR A 249 -3.39 1.30 11.58
C TYR A 249 -2.83 0.70 10.29
N VAL A 250 -1.98 1.44 9.58
CA VAL A 250 -1.38 0.96 8.33
C VAL A 250 -0.52 -0.27 8.60
N ALA A 251 0.32 -0.23 9.64
CA ALA A 251 1.17 -1.35 10.02
C ALA A 251 0.37 -2.61 10.38
N ALA A 252 -0.71 -2.46 11.18
CA ALA A 252 -1.59 -3.57 11.52
C ALA A 252 -2.27 -4.19 10.30
N ALA A 253 -2.82 -3.35 9.42
CA ALA A 253 -3.52 -3.79 8.23
C ALA A 253 -2.60 -4.50 7.23
N VAL A 254 -1.40 -3.93 6.97
CA VAL A 254 -0.39 -4.56 6.10
C VAL A 254 0.06 -5.90 6.67
N SER A 255 0.40 -5.96 7.97
CA SER A 255 0.85 -7.20 8.62
C SER A 255 -0.22 -8.30 8.58
N ALA A 256 -1.49 -7.93 8.80
CA ALA A 256 -2.61 -8.87 8.70
C ALA A 256 -2.84 -9.36 7.27
N CYS A 257 -2.78 -8.46 6.27
CA CYS A 257 -2.90 -8.83 4.86
C CYS A 257 -1.78 -9.76 4.39
N LEU A 258 -0.54 -9.53 4.82
CA LEU A 258 0.58 -10.42 4.52
C LEU A 258 0.35 -11.82 5.09
N ALA A 259 -0.09 -11.91 6.35
CA ALA A 259 -0.41 -13.19 6.97
C ALA A 259 -1.57 -13.90 6.25
N GLY A 260 -2.65 -13.18 5.95
CA GLY A 260 -3.80 -13.72 5.21
C GLY A 260 -3.44 -14.20 3.80
N ARG A 261 -2.57 -13.46 3.08
CA ARG A 261 -2.04 -13.87 1.77
C ARG A 261 -1.27 -15.19 1.81
N GLU A 262 -0.55 -15.40 2.91
CA GLU A 262 0.26 -16.61 3.13
C GLU A 262 -0.52 -17.74 3.83
N GLY A 263 -1.82 -17.56 4.04
CA GLY A 263 -2.66 -18.54 4.76
C GLY A 263 -2.31 -18.69 6.24
N ARG A 264 -1.58 -17.73 6.82
CA ARG A 264 -1.19 -17.73 8.23
C ARG A 264 -2.23 -16.98 9.07
N ALA A 265 -2.38 -17.42 10.31
CA ALA A 265 -3.18 -16.69 11.29
C ALA A 265 -2.60 -15.30 11.60
N TYR A 266 -3.48 -14.35 11.86
CA TYR A 266 -3.13 -12.99 12.31
C TYR A 266 -3.97 -12.60 13.53
N ASP A 267 -3.49 -11.65 14.32
CA ASP A 267 -4.20 -11.13 15.49
C ASP A 267 -5.36 -10.22 15.03
N ARG A 268 -6.57 -10.78 14.98
CA ARG A 268 -7.79 -10.09 14.56
C ARG A 268 -8.22 -9.02 15.55
N ASP A 269 -7.96 -9.23 16.84
CA ASP A 269 -8.28 -8.27 17.89
C ASP A 269 -7.34 -7.07 17.86
N LEU A 270 -6.05 -7.29 17.64
CA LEU A 270 -5.09 -6.22 17.42
C LEU A 270 -5.47 -5.36 16.21
N LEU A 271 -5.84 -5.99 15.08
CA LEU A 271 -6.32 -5.29 13.90
C LEU A 271 -7.60 -4.49 14.17
N LYS A 272 -8.59 -5.09 14.86
CA LYS A 272 -9.83 -4.43 15.27
C LYS A 272 -9.55 -3.22 16.17
N ASN A 273 -8.64 -3.36 17.11
CA ASN A 273 -8.27 -2.34 18.07
C ASN A 273 -7.41 -1.22 17.45
N ALA A 274 -6.68 -1.48 16.35
CA ALA A 274 -6.01 -0.44 15.58
C ALA A 274 -7.03 0.60 15.08
N PHE A 275 -8.10 0.15 14.45
CA PHE A 275 -9.28 0.94 14.14
C PHE A 275 -10.41 0.07 13.59
N SER A 276 -11.62 0.19 14.17
CA SER A 276 -12.84 -0.34 13.55
C SER A 276 -14.09 0.45 14.04
N ARG A 277 -15.22 0.24 13.36
CA ARG A 277 -16.55 0.72 13.74
C ARG A 277 -17.38 -0.47 14.17
N SER A 278 -17.29 -0.84 15.45
CA SER A 278 -17.95 -2.04 16.01
C SER A 278 -17.52 -3.35 15.31
N GLY A 279 -16.24 -3.42 14.91
CA GLY A 279 -15.69 -4.57 14.19
C GLY A 279 -15.80 -4.45 12.66
N PHE A 280 -15.85 -5.60 11.99
CA PHE A 280 -15.71 -5.71 10.55
C PHE A 280 -16.93 -6.34 9.89
N THR A 281 -17.07 -6.13 8.58
CA THR A 281 -18.02 -6.79 7.71
C THR A 281 -17.35 -7.27 6.42
N SER A 282 -17.85 -8.36 5.86
CA SER A 282 -17.53 -8.86 4.51
C SER A 282 -18.78 -8.94 3.63
N GLY A 283 -19.86 -8.27 4.08
CA GLY A 283 -21.21 -8.47 3.54
C GLY A 283 -21.32 -8.34 2.02
N TYR A 284 -20.67 -7.33 1.43
CA TYR A 284 -20.67 -7.18 -0.04
C TYR A 284 -20.02 -8.39 -0.74
N LEU A 285 -18.80 -8.73 -0.37
CA LEU A 285 -18.09 -9.84 -1.03
C LEU A 285 -18.78 -11.19 -0.82
N ASP A 286 -19.52 -11.35 0.28
CA ASP A 286 -20.30 -12.54 0.60
C ASP A 286 -21.71 -12.55 -0.04
N GLY A 287 -22.13 -11.45 -0.66
CA GLY A 287 -23.48 -11.27 -1.18
C GLY A 287 -24.55 -11.20 -0.07
N LYS A 288 -24.17 -10.81 1.17
CA LYS A 288 -25.04 -10.66 2.34
C LYS A 288 -25.18 -9.19 2.71
N ILE A 289 -26.10 -8.51 2.04
CA ILE A 289 -26.38 -7.09 2.26
C ILE A 289 -27.54 -6.97 3.23
N ASP A 290 -27.24 -6.80 4.52
CA ASP A 290 -28.25 -6.75 5.59
C ASP A 290 -27.85 -5.79 6.71
N GLY A 291 -28.68 -5.70 7.75
CA GLY A 291 -28.50 -4.84 8.91
C GLY A 291 -27.22 -5.11 9.72
N THR A 292 -26.59 -6.29 9.58
CA THR A 292 -25.35 -6.62 10.29
C THR A 292 -24.13 -5.87 9.77
N MET A 293 -24.23 -5.25 8.60
CA MET A 293 -23.18 -4.41 8.03
C MET A 293 -23.03 -3.05 8.72
N PHE A 294 -24.01 -2.62 9.50
CA PHE A 294 -23.97 -1.31 10.17
C PHE A 294 -23.16 -1.37 11.47
N GLY A 295 -22.47 -0.27 11.78
CA GLY A 295 -21.67 -0.14 12.98
C GLY A 295 -21.17 1.29 13.20
N VAL A 296 -20.91 1.60 14.47
CA VAL A 296 -20.48 2.92 14.95
C VAL A 296 -19.28 2.73 15.86
N ARG A 297 -18.27 3.59 15.73
CA ARG A 297 -17.16 3.60 16.66
C ARG A 297 -17.60 4.19 17.98
N SER A 298 -17.46 3.43 19.06
CA SER A 298 -17.77 3.84 20.42
C SER A 298 -16.55 4.50 21.11
N GLU A 299 -16.79 5.13 22.25
CA GLU A 299 -15.72 5.62 23.12
C GLU A 299 -14.85 4.47 23.64
N ALA A 300 -15.46 3.32 23.94
CA ALA A 300 -14.74 2.11 24.35
C ALA A 300 -13.78 1.61 23.25
N ASP A 301 -14.18 1.65 21.96
CA ASP A 301 -13.30 1.32 20.86
C ASP A 301 -12.09 2.29 20.79
N ALA A 302 -12.32 3.58 21.04
CA ALA A 302 -11.26 4.59 21.03
C ALA A 302 -10.28 4.39 22.19
N GLU A 303 -10.79 4.07 23.38
CA GLU A 303 -9.96 3.78 24.53
C GLU A 303 -9.12 2.50 24.36
N GLN A 304 -9.72 1.46 23.78
CA GLN A 304 -8.99 0.23 23.46
C GLN A 304 -7.88 0.47 22.45
N THR A 305 -8.10 1.34 21.44
CA THR A 305 -7.04 1.75 20.51
C THR A 305 -5.85 2.35 21.25
N LYS A 306 -6.08 3.28 22.20
CA LYS A 306 -4.99 3.90 22.96
C LYS A 306 -4.17 2.87 23.72
N LYS A 307 -4.79 1.87 24.32
CA LYS A 307 -4.12 0.80 25.07
C LYS A 307 -3.24 -0.09 24.16
N THR A 308 -3.63 -0.27 22.90
CA THR A 308 -2.90 -1.12 21.95
C THR A 308 -1.80 -0.40 21.16
N LEU A 309 -1.72 0.94 21.21
CA LEU A 309 -0.73 1.73 20.48
C LEU A 309 0.72 1.24 20.64
N PRO A 310 1.22 0.91 21.86
CA PRO A 310 2.59 0.43 22.02
C PRO A 310 2.88 -0.85 21.22
N MET A 311 1.94 -1.81 21.23
CA MET A 311 2.07 -3.07 20.48
C MET A 311 2.04 -2.82 18.96
N LEU A 312 1.18 -1.90 18.51
CA LEU A 312 1.06 -1.54 17.11
C LEU A 312 2.34 -0.88 16.58
N ARG A 313 3.01 -0.05 17.38
CA ARG A 313 4.29 0.60 17.04
C ARG A 313 5.43 -0.37 16.86
N GLU A 314 5.44 -1.48 17.58
CA GLU A 314 6.45 -2.53 17.40
C GLU A 314 6.38 -3.19 16.00
N LEU A 315 5.21 -3.20 15.32
CA LEU A 315 5.04 -3.80 14.00
C LEU A 315 5.93 -3.16 12.92
N TYR A 316 6.25 -1.86 13.07
CA TYR A 316 7.05 -1.10 12.11
C TYR A 316 8.26 -0.40 12.75
N ARG A 317 8.67 -0.85 13.93
CA ARG A 317 9.84 -0.30 14.62
C ARG A 317 11.14 -0.58 13.87
N ARG A 318 11.24 -1.78 13.29
CA ARG A 318 12.40 -2.23 12.52
C ARG A 318 11.99 -2.50 11.09
N GLU A 319 12.91 -2.20 10.18
CA GLU A 319 12.77 -2.51 8.78
C GLU A 319 12.83 -4.02 8.53
N ARG A 320 12.06 -4.51 7.56
CA ARG A 320 12.13 -5.90 7.11
C ARG A 320 13.15 -6.01 5.99
N SER A 321 14.11 -6.91 6.15
CA SER A 321 15.02 -7.30 5.07
C SER A 321 14.25 -8.10 4.03
N ARG A 322 14.16 -7.58 2.79
CA ARG A 322 13.35 -8.17 1.72
C ARG A 322 13.93 -8.00 0.32
N VAL A 323 14.91 -7.13 0.15
CA VAL A 323 15.58 -6.90 -1.13
C VAL A 323 16.71 -7.91 -1.25
N PRO A 324 16.60 -8.92 -2.13
CA PRO A 324 17.64 -9.92 -2.26
C PRO A 324 18.91 -9.31 -2.84
N VAL A 325 20.03 -9.60 -2.23
CA VAL A 325 21.36 -9.16 -2.69
C VAL A 325 22.37 -10.30 -2.62
N LYS A 326 23.39 -10.22 -3.47
CA LYS A 326 24.60 -11.02 -3.38
C LYS A 326 25.73 -10.19 -2.79
N MET A 327 26.53 -10.79 -1.92
CA MET A 327 27.67 -10.14 -1.28
C MET A 327 28.95 -10.87 -1.63
N LYS A 328 29.97 -10.12 -2.06
CA LYS A 328 31.32 -10.62 -2.30
C LYS A 328 32.30 -9.78 -1.48
N LEU A 329 32.96 -10.40 -0.53
CA LEU A 329 34.06 -9.79 0.24
C LEU A 329 35.39 -10.28 -0.33
N GLU A 330 36.19 -9.35 -0.79
CA GLU A 330 37.54 -9.56 -1.31
C GLU A 330 38.54 -8.99 -0.31
N ILE A 331 39.51 -9.78 0.14
CA ILE A 331 40.51 -9.40 1.14
C ILE A 331 41.89 -9.67 0.60
N GLU A 332 42.77 -8.68 0.64
CA GLU A 332 44.16 -8.74 0.24
C GLU A 332 45.05 -8.03 1.28
N GLU A 333 46.37 -8.16 1.18
CA GLU A 333 47.30 -7.53 2.15
C GLU A 333 47.07 -6.03 2.32
N GLY A 334 46.57 -5.34 1.29
CA GLY A 334 46.35 -3.88 1.28
C GLY A 334 44.96 -3.41 1.75
N GLY A 335 44.03 -4.32 2.09
CA GLY A 335 42.69 -3.92 2.51
C GLY A 335 41.59 -4.92 2.16
N GLU A 336 40.36 -4.51 2.43
CA GLU A 336 39.17 -5.28 2.07
C GLU A 336 38.18 -4.46 1.23
N LYS A 337 37.46 -5.15 0.37
CA LYS A 337 36.41 -4.59 -0.49
C LYS A 337 35.18 -5.47 -0.43
N LEU A 338 34.06 -4.88 0.00
CA LEU A 338 32.75 -5.50 -0.10
C LEU A 338 32.03 -5.02 -1.36
N THR A 339 31.59 -5.96 -2.19
CA THR A 339 30.73 -5.70 -3.34
C THR A 339 29.35 -6.25 -3.04
N VAL A 340 28.32 -5.42 -3.10
CA VAL A 340 26.91 -5.82 -2.98
C VAL A 340 26.26 -5.68 -4.34
N THR A 341 25.60 -6.72 -4.81
CA THR A 341 24.93 -6.76 -6.14
C THR A 341 23.45 -7.09 -5.92
N ASP A 342 22.55 -6.28 -6.47
CA ASP A 342 21.11 -6.53 -6.46
C ASP A 342 20.66 -7.50 -7.56
N ALA A 343 19.35 -7.79 -7.60
CA ALA A 343 18.75 -8.71 -8.58
C ALA A 343 18.86 -8.20 -10.03
N ASP A 344 18.97 -6.88 -10.23
CA ASP A 344 19.10 -6.25 -11.55
C ASP A 344 20.58 -6.16 -12.02
N GLY A 345 21.51 -6.61 -11.16
CA GLY A 345 22.94 -6.56 -11.43
C GLY A 345 23.62 -5.23 -11.11
N SER A 346 22.90 -4.28 -10.50
CA SER A 346 23.50 -3.02 -10.00
C SER A 346 24.44 -3.31 -8.83
N LYS A 347 25.55 -2.60 -8.76
CA LYS A 347 26.61 -2.85 -7.77
C LYS A 347 26.89 -1.63 -6.92
N ALA A 348 27.03 -1.89 -5.62
CA ALA A 348 27.59 -0.94 -4.67
C ALA A 348 28.88 -1.50 -4.07
N PHE A 349 29.80 -0.62 -3.69
CA PHE A 349 31.10 -0.98 -3.15
C PHE A 349 31.35 -0.27 -1.84
N ALA A 350 31.93 -0.99 -0.89
CA ALA A 350 32.47 -0.44 0.34
C ALA A 350 33.92 -0.95 0.52
N TYR A 351 34.77 -0.09 1.02
CA TYR A 351 36.15 -0.42 1.38
C TYR A 351 36.25 -0.30 2.90
N GLY A 352 36.86 -1.29 3.54
CA GLY A 352 37.09 -1.23 4.97
C GLY A 352 38.31 -0.38 5.32
N ASP A 353 38.28 0.16 6.54
CA ASP A 353 39.38 0.93 7.11
C ASP A 353 40.36 0.07 7.92
N ALA A 354 40.07 -1.23 8.07
CA ALA A 354 40.89 -2.12 8.86
C ALA A 354 42.04 -2.71 8.00
N GLU A 355 43.28 -2.65 8.52
CA GLU A 355 44.40 -3.37 7.89
C GLU A 355 44.24 -4.89 8.15
N PRO A 356 44.11 -5.72 7.10
CA PRO A 356 44.06 -7.16 7.27
C PRO A 356 45.36 -7.69 7.91
N GLN A 357 45.23 -8.58 8.87
CA GLN A 357 46.40 -9.20 9.54
C GLN A 357 46.46 -10.71 9.23
N PRO A 358 47.67 -11.29 9.12
CA PRO A 358 47.78 -12.73 8.90
C PRO A 358 47.00 -13.54 9.96
N ALA A 359 46.10 -14.38 9.51
CA ALA A 359 45.29 -15.21 10.40
C ALA A 359 45.97 -16.56 10.70
N ARG A 360 45.83 -17.05 11.93
CA ARG A 360 46.30 -18.40 12.34
C ARG A 360 45.32 -19.50 11.96
N THR A 361 44.06 -19.15 11.79
CA THR A 361 42.96 -20.06 11.41
C THR A 361 42.11 -19.38 10.35
N ASP A 362 41.53 -20.16 9.47
CA ASP A 362 40.65 -19.65 8.40
C ASP A 362 39.43 -18.95 8.99
N PRO A 363 39.26 -17.62 8.77
CA PRO A 363 38.15 -16.82 9.30
C PRO A 363 36.91 -16.82 8.39
N THR A 364 36.93 -17.50 7.25
CA THR A 364 35.89 -17.47 6.22
C THR A 364 34.51 -17.69 6.82
N GLU A 365 34.31 -18.71 7.66
CA GLU A 365 33.00 -18.99 8.28
C GLU A 365 32.54 -17.88 9.23
N SER A 366 33.45 -17.20 9.93
CA SER A 366 33.11 -16.10 10.85
C SER A 366 32.76 -14.84 10.10
N LEU A 367 33.44 -14.56 9.00
CA LEU A 367 33.15 -13.44 8.08
C LEU A 367 31.80 -13.65 7.38
N HIS A 368 31.56 -14.85 6.90
CA HIS A 368 30.29 -15.24 6.30
C HIS A 368 29.11 -15.00 7.26
N ARG A 369 29.21 -15.44 8.50
CA ARG A 369 28.21 -15.19 9.56
C ARG A 369 28.05 -13.70 9.89
N SER A 370 29.07 -12.88 9.72
CA SER A 370 28.97 -11.43 9.92
C SER A 370 28.24 -10.76 8.76
N LEU A 371 28.57 -11.09 7.52
CA LEU A 371 27.89 -10.60 6.31
C LEU A 371 26.39 -10.99 6.26
N ALA A 372 26.05 -12.16 6.79
CA ALA A 372 24.66 -12.62 6.88
C ALA A 372 23.78 -11.76 7.83
N LYS A 373 24.39 -10.88 8.66
CA LYS A 373 23.66 -10.02 9.61
C LYS A 373 23.16 -8.74 8.96
N THR A 374 22.16 -8.85 8.10
CA THR A 374 21.54 -7.70 7.42
C THR A 374 20.36 -7.08 8.20
N GLY A 375 20.10 -7.51 9.43
CA GLY A 375 18.99 -7.04 10.25
C GLY A 375 19.00 -5.53 10.49
N GLY A 376 17.84 -4.86 10.25
CA GLY A 376 17.70 -3.40 10.33
C GLY A 376 18.04 -2.67 9.03
N THR A 377 18.30 -3.42 7.96
CA THR A 377 18.45 -2.92 6.58
C THR A 377 17.37 -3.51 5.68
N PRO A 378 17.09 -2.94 4.50
CA PRO A 378 16.17 -3.53 3.54
C PRO A 378 16.70 -4.80 2.87
N PHE A 379 17.98 -5.10 2.98
CA PHE A 379 18.64 -6.16 2.24
C PHE A 379 18.50 -7.54 2.91
N ALA A 380 18.24 -8.55 2.09
CA ALA A 380 18.21 -9.94 2.48
C ALA A 380 19.30 -10.68 1.69
N VAL A 381 20.12 -11.46 2.37
CA VAL A 381 21.15 -12.31 1.76
C VAL A 381 20.97 -13.74 2.22
N GLU A 382 21.01 -14.66 1.26
CA GLU A 382 21.04 -16.10 1.57
C GLU A 382 22.48 -16.59 1.67
N ASP A 383 22.71 -17.66 2.43
CA ASP A 383 24.04 -18.21 2.68
C ASP A 383 24.84 -18.47 1.38
N GLN A 384 24.16 -18.97 0.36
CA GLN A 384 24.74 -19.27 -0.95
C GLN A 384 25.10 -18.04 -1.79
N ASP A 385 24.59 -16.87 -1.42
CA ASP A 385 24.81 -15.59 -2.11
C ASP A 385 25.92 -14.75 -1.44
N ILE A 386 26.62 -15.32 -0.43
CA ILE A 386 27.78 -14.72 0.21
C ILE A 386 29.04 -15.44 -0.27
N THR A 387 29.99 -14.65 -0.77
CA THR A 387 31.31 -15.15 -1.18
C THR A 387 32.39 -14.39 -0.43
N VAL A 388 33.36 -15.10 0.14
CA VAL A 388 34.55 -14.52 0.76
C VAL A 388 35.77 -15.04 0.00
N GLU A 389 36.55 -14.14 -0.58
CA GLU A 389 37.79 -14.44 -1.30
C GLU A 389 38.96 -13.78 -0.58
N MET A 390 40.06 -14.51 -0.45
CA MET A 390 41.31 -14.02 0.15
C MET A 390 42.45 -14.23 -0.84
N ASP A 391 43.18 -13.17 -1.15
CA ASP A 391 44.36 -13.24 -2.02
C ASP A 391 45.65 -13.08 -1.21
N GLY A 392 46.70 -13.81 -1.62
CA GLY A 392 48.02 -13.73 -1.02
C GLY A 392 48.18 -14.36 0.38
N GLY A 393 47.10 -14.96 0.95
CA GLY A 393 47.17 -15.55 2.29
C GLY A 393 45.80 -15.69 2.97
N THR A 394 45.82 -16.11 4.24
CA THR A 394 44.65 -16.11 5.11
C THR A 394 44.67 -14.85 6.00
N TRP A 395 43.66 -14.05 5.90
CA TRP A 395 43.62 -12.72 6.51
C TRP A 395 42.56 -12.64 7.60
N PHE A 396 42.91 -12.06 8.73
CA PHE A 396 41.98 -11.72 9.81
C PHE A 396 41.52 -10.26 9.67
N ILE A 397 40.20 -10.05 9.70
CA ILE A 397 39.56 -8.74 9.83
C ILE A 397 38.64 -8.80 11.05
N PRO A 398 38.60 -7.76 11.91
CA PRO A 398 37.62 -7.69 13.00
C PRO A 398 36.20 -7.75 12.46
N GLY A 399 35.35 -8.61 13.02
CA GLY A 399 33.95 -8.77 12.55
C GLY A 399 33.10 -7.49 12.61
N GLY A 400 33.53 -6.50 13.39
CA GLY A 400 32.91 -5.17 13.41
C GLY A 400 33.26 -4.26 12.22
N ALA A 401 34.32 -4.59 11.47
CA ALA A 401 34.68 -3.87 10.24
C ALA A 401 33.83 -4.31 9.04
N VAL A 402 33.16 -5.44 9.14
CA VAL A 402 32.35 -6.04 8.05
C VAL A 402 30.85 -5.79 8.24
N ASN A 403 30.44 -5.14 9.35
CA ASN A 403 29.02 -4.90 9.70
C ASN A 403 28.59 -3.46 9.48
#